data_6851208df6c0ad813a21b3cf17031080
#
_entry.id   6851208df6c0ad813a21b3cf17031080
#
_cell.length_a   1.000
_cell.length_b   1.000
_cell.length_c   1.000
_cell.angle_alpha   90.00
_cell.angle_beta   90.00
_cell.angle_gamma   90.00
#
_symmetry.space_group_name_H-M   'P 1'
#
loop_
_entity.id
_entity.type
_entity.pdbx_description
1 polymer ?
#
loop_
_entity_poly.entity_id
_entity_poly.type
_entity_poly.pdbx_seq_one_letter_code
_entity_poly.pdbx_strand_id
1 'polypeptide(L)'
;MCFTYNLKNNRKTIRELSKANELMEDTRHELESSKKQALSDKLKMEEAHKITNTMLQELPSAVIIVDKDLKILQSNKGLINILGEDAMEIAKVIPALIGADLKKFIDFPTQKLFTFVLNSGENIINRDIHLNGEIYTTSLFQIKDKEIVGAVFRNLKAPEIQKEHVIERVTEVIDKNLEMVQKIGFLLGEGAAETEQMLNSILESYKKDKTDTKNPKDNPFNINLLNK
;
A
#
# COMPACT_ATOMS: atom_id res chain seq x y z
N MET A 1 -54.21 57.94 27.65
CA MET A 1 -53.45 57.42 26.47
C MET A 1 -52.00 56.99 26.76
N CYS A 2 -51.27 57.53 27.74
CA CYS A 2 -49.88 57.13 28.04
C CYS A 2 -49.71 55.67 28.59
N PHE A 3 -50.65 55.15 29.36
CA PHE A 3 -50.55 53.84 30.04
C PHE A 3 -50.64 52.67 29.08
N THR A 4 -51.49 52.76 28.07
CA THR A 4 -51.64 51.70 27.02
C THR A 4 -50.47 51.63 26.09
N TYR A 5 -49.77 52.73 25.86
CA TYR A 5 -48.55 52.78 25.01
C TYR A 5 -47.36 52.09 25.69
N ASN A 6 -47.15 52.32 26.98
CA ASN A 6 -46.12 51.68 27.79
C ASN A 6 -46.33 50.17 27.93
N LEU A 7 -47.56 49.70 28.08
CA LEU A 7 -47.88 48.27 28.13
C LEU A 7 -47.61 47.53 26.81
N LYS A 8 -47.88 48.14 25.67
CA LYS A 8 -47.56 47.60 24.34
C LYS A 8 -46.03 47.50 24.10
N ASN A 9 -45.31 48.52 24.51
CA ASN A 9 -43.86 48.56 24.35
C ASN A 9 -43.18 47.49 25.25
N ASN A 10 -43.59 47.36 26.50
CA ASN A 10 -43.07 46.35 27.40
C ASN A 10 -43.34 44.90 26.88
N ARG A 11 -44.54 44.65 26.33
CA ARG A 11 -44.84 43.32 25.73
C ARG A 11 -43.99 43.04 24.52
N LYS A 12 -43.65 44.02 23.70
CA LYS A 12 -42.77 43.84 22.53
C LYS A 12 -41.36 43.52 22.99
N THR A 13 -40.83 44.27 23.96
CA THR A 13 -39.49 44.04 24.53
C THR A 13 -39.36 42.64 25.17
N ILE A 14 -40.39 42.20 25.95
CA ILE A 14 -40.40 40.87 26.54
C ILE A 14 -40.36 39.77 25.45
N ARG A 15 -41.10 39.92 24.35
CA ARG A 15 -41.07 38.96 23.23
C ARG A 15 -39.72 38.94 22.50
N GLU A 16 -39.10 40.09 22.33
CA GLU A 16 -37.78 40.19 21.72
C GLU A 16 -36.69 39.56 22.60
N LEU A 17 -36.76 39.79 23.94
CA LEU A 17 -35.88 39.13 24.91
C LEU A 17 -36.09 37.62 24.96
N SER A 18 -37.33 37.13 24.91
CA SER A 18 -37.61 35.70 24.89
C SER A 18 -37.02 35.02 23.64
N LYS A 19 -37.18 35.63 22.46
CA LYS A 19 -36.59 35.12 21.22
C LYS A 19 -35.06 35.16 21.22
N ALA A 20 -34.48 36.21 21.80
CA ALA A 20 -33.03 36.32 21.94
C ALA A 20 -32.47 35.25 22.88
N ASN A 21 -33.15 34.95 24.00
CA ASN A 21 -32.78 33.87 24.90
C ASN A 21 -32.89 32.49 24.27
N GLU A 22 -33.97 32.22 23.53
CA GLU A 22 -34.15 30.97 22.79
C GLU A 22 -33.03 30.75 21.75
N LEU A 23 -32.70 31.79 20.98
CA LEU A 23 -31.58 31.75 20.05
C LEU A 23 -30.22 31.56 20.74
N MET A 24 -30.03 32.18 21.91
CA MET A 24 -28.82 32.00 22.73
C MET A 24 -28.71 30.56 23.27
N GLU A 25 -29.78 29.95 23.69
CA GLU A 25 -29.78 28.57 24.17
C GLU A 25 -29.47 27.61 23.00
N ASP A 26 -30.08 27.79 21.84
CA ASP A 26 -29.82 26.97 20.65
C ASP A 26 -28.34 27.08 20.21
N THR A 27 -27.81 28.29 20.10
CA THR A 27 -26.41 28.51 19.75
C THR A 27 -25.44 27.93 20.78
N ARG A 28 -25.81 27.99 22.07
CA ARG A 28 -25.02 27.37 23.16
C ARG A 28 -24.99 25.84 23.01
N HIS A 29 -26.13 25.19 22.73
CA HIS A 29 -26.21 23.74 22.51
C HIS A 29 -25.40 23.30 21.28
N GLU A 30 -25.48 24.05 20.17
CA GLU A 30 -24.65 23.80 19.00
C GLU A 30 -23.16 23.94 19.31
N LEU A 31 -22.76 24.96 20.03
CA LEU A 31 -21.37 25.18 20.42
C LEU A 31 -20.85 24.07 21.35
N GLU A 32 -21.65 23.64 22.33
CA GLU A 32 -21.31 22.54 23.23
C GLU A 32 -21.15 21.22 22.48
N SER A 33 -22.05 20.92 21.53
CA SER A 33 -21.96 19.70 20.68
C SER A 33 -20.74 19.75 19.78
N SER A 34 -20.46 20.87 19.12
CA SER A 34 -19.28 21.07 18.28
C SER A 34 -17.97 20.95 19.10
N LYS A 35 -17.94 21.52 20.30
CA LYS A 35 -16.78 21.41 21.20
C LYS A 35 -16.54 19.96 21.63
N LYS A 36 -17.61 19.22 21.95
CA LYS A 36 -17.51 17.80 22.30
C LYS A 36 -17.00 16.95 21.14
N GLN A 37 -17.49 17.23 19.93
CA GLN A 37 -17.02 16.56 18.71
C GLN A 37 -15.53 16.85 18.46
N ALA A 38 -15.12 18.12 18.49
CA ALA A 38 -13.73 18.52 18.29
C ALA A 38 -12.78 17.87 19.31
N LEU A 39 -13.21 17.77 20.57
CA LEU A 39 -12.43 17.08 21.62
C LEU A 39 -12.30 15.57 21.33
N SER A 40 -13.39 14.92 20.90
CA SER A 40 -13.38 13.50 20.52
C SER A 40 -12.44 13.25 19.34
N ASP A 41 -12.51 14.10 18.32
CA ASP A 41 -11.66 13.97 17.13
C ASP A 41 -10.18 14.22 17.46
N LYS A 42 -9.91 15.18 18.35
CA LYS A 42 -8.55 15.42 18.86
C LYS A 42 -7.99 14.19 19.58
N LEU A 43 -8.77 13.57 20.48
CA LEU A 43 -8.34 12.37 21.20
C LEU A 43 -8.06 11.20 20.25
N LYS A 44 -8.92 10.96 19.27
CA LYS A 44 -8.70 9.92 18.25
C LYS A 44 -7.44 10.18 17.43
N MET A 45 -7.19 11.46 17.09
CA MET A 45 -6.00 11.84 16.34
C MET A 45 -4.71 11.65 17.17
N GLU A 46 -4.73 11.99 18.46
CA GLU A 46 -3.62 11.76 19.37
C GLU A 46 -3.33 10.26 19.56
N GLU A 47 -4.37 9.44 19.69
CA GLU A 47 -4.22 7.98 19.79
C GLU A 47 -3.65 7.39 18.49
N ALA A 48 -4.18 7.75 17.32
CA ALA A 48 -3.66 7.32 16.03
C ALA A 48 -2.20 7.74 15.83
N HIS A 49 -1.86 8.98 16.23
CA HIS A 49 -0.47 9.45 16.16
C HIS A 49 0.46 8.64 17.07
N LYS A 50 0.03 8.32 18.30
CA LYS A 50 0.79 7.49 19.22
C LYS A 50 1.04 6.09 18.68
N ILE A 51 0.01 5.46 18.11
CA ILE A 51 0.12 4.13 17.49
C ILE A 51 1.12 4.18 16.33
N THR A 52 0.97 5.13 15.42
CA THR A 52 1.85 5.29 14.25
C THR A 52 3.30 5.52 14.67
N ASN A 53 3.52 6.37 15.68
CA ASN A 53 4.87 6.63 16.18
C ASN A 53 5.49 5.39 16.84
N THR A 54 4.71 4.62 17.61
CA THR A 54 5.18 3.35 18.19
C THR A 54 5.57 2.36 17.10
N MET A 55 4.73 2.19 16.08
CA MET A 55 5.04 1.31 14.96
C MET A 55 6.32 1.75 14.23
N LEU A 56 6.49 3.04 13.99
CA LEU A 56 7.69 3.58 13.35
C LEU A 56 8.96 3.26 14.16
N GLN A 57 8.91 3.37 15.49
CA GLN A 57 10.06 3.09 16.36
C GLN A 57 10.46 1.61 16.40
N GLU A 58 9.52 0.70 16.17
CA GLU A 58 9.77 -0.75 16.17
C GLU A 58 10.12 -1.32 14.80
N LEU A 59 10.15 -0.49 13.74
CA LEU A 59 10.58 -0.95 12.41
C LEU A 59 12.07 -1.33 12.43
N PRO A 60 12.44 -2.50 11.86
CA PRO A 60 13.83 -2.95 11.76
C PRO A 60 14.66 -2.10 10.77
N SER A 61 13.99 -1.49 9.78
CA SER A 61 14.63 -0.59 8.83
C SER A 61 14.78 0.81 9.42
N ALA A 62 15.85 1.51 9.09
CA ALA A 62 16.00 2.91 9.47
C ALA A 62 15.08 3.80 8.63
N VAL A 63 14.32 4.65 9.29
CA VAL A 63 13.35 5.55 8.64
C VAL A 63 13.60 6.99 9.09
N ILE A 64 13.54 7.91 8.14
CA ILE A 64 13.65 9.34 8.38
C ILE A 64 12.65 10.13 7.53
N ILE A 65 12.15 11.20 8.10
CA ILE A 65 11.36 12.21 7.41
C ILE A 65 12.02 13.55 7.65
N VAL A 66 12.26 14.29 6.58
CA VAL A 66 12.91 15.61 6.61
C VAL A 66 12.08 16.65 5.87
N ASP A 67 12.29 17.91 6.26
CA ASP A 67 11.74 19.06 5.56
C ASP A 67 12.65 19.50 4.37
N LYS A 68 12.22 20.55 3.69
CA LYS A 68 12.94 21.15 2.54
C LYS A 68 14.37 21.63 2.88
N ASP A 69 14.65 21.97 4.12
CA ASP A 69 15.96 22.44 4.58
C ASP A 69 16.82 21.28 5.10
N LEU A 70 16.35 20.03 4.95
CA LEU A 70 16.92 18.78 5.46
C LEU A 70 16.99 18.73 6.99
N LYS A 71 16.07 19.40 7.68
CA LYS A 71 15.87 19.21 9.12
C LYS A 71 15.00 17.99 9.37
N ILE A 72 15.39 17.23 10.36
CA ILE A 72 14.70 15.99 10.73
C ILE A 72 13.35 16.34 11.38
N LEU A 73 12.26 15.92 10.76
CA LEU A 73 10.92 16.02 11.31
C LEU A 73 10.57 14.80 12.16
N GLN A 74 11.03 13.63 11.74
CA GLN A 74 10.82 12.37 12.44
C GLN A 74 11.89 11.35 12.05
N SER A 75 12.29 10.51 13.01
CA SER A 75 13.16 9.36 12.76
C SER A 75 12.84 8.22 13.74
N ASN A 76 13.37 7.03 13.45
CA ASN A 76 13.26 5.89 14.33
C ASN A 76 14.62 5.49 14.94
N LYS A 77 14.60 4.55 15.89
CA LYS A 77 15.81 4.01 16.53
C LYS A 77 16.79 3.41 15.51
N GLY A 78 16.27 2.77 14.46
CA GLY A 78 17.09 2.19 13.39
C GLY A 78 17.97 3.22 12.71
N LEU A 79 17.45 4.43 12.45
CA LEU A 79 18.25 5.52 11.86
C LEU A 79 19.37 5.98 12.81
N ILE A 80 19.06 6.18 14.08
CA ILE A 80 20.04 6.65 15.07
C ILE A 80 21.22 5.67 15.12
N ASN A 81 20.96 4.37 15.07
CA ASN A 81 22.00 3.34 15.05
C ASN A 81 22.88 3.40 13.79
N ILE A 82 22.30 3.71 12.63
CA ILE A 82 23.05 3.83 11.36
C ILE A 82 23.90 5.08 11.33
N LEU A 83 23.42 6.19 11.91
CA LEU A 83 24.14 7.47 11.93
C LEU A 83 25.35 7.49 12.86
N GLY A 84 25.45 6.52 13.78
CA GLY A 84 26.63 6.31 14.65
C GLY A 84 26.57 7.00 16.01
N GLU A 85 27.71 7.00 16.70
CA GLU A 85 27.82 7.42 18.11
C GLU A 85 27.42 8.87 18.34
N ASP A 86 27.84 9.79 17.47
CA ASP A 86 27.49 11.20 17.58
C ASP A 86 25.96 11.43 17.56
N ALA A 87 25.25 10.70 16.68
CA ALA A 87 23.81 10.75 16.61
C ALA A 87 23.13 10.14 17.86
N MET A 88 23.71 9.07 18.41
CA MET A 88 23.23 8.47 19.66
C MET A 88 23.37 9.41 20.85
N GLU A 89 24.48 10.15 20.95
CA GLU A 89 24.65 11.16 22.01
C GLU A 89 23.64 12.30 21.90
N ILE A 90 23.45 12.81 20.69
CA ILE A 90 22.47 13.88 20.45
C ILE A 90 21.04 13.38 20.71
N ALA A 91 20.73 12.13 20.37
CA ALA A 91 19.42 11.53 20.60
C ALA A 91 19.05 11.39 22.07
N LYS A 92 20.03 11.36 22.99
CA LYS A 92 19.77 11.40 24.44
C LYS A 92 19.17 12.73 24.90
N VAL A 93 19.50 13.81 24.18
CA VAL A 93 19.02 15.18 24.50
C VAL A 93 17.82 15.55 23.61
N ILE A 94 17.88 15.16 22.34
CA ILE A 94 16.85 15.47 21.33
C ILE A 94 16.24 14.16 20.86
N PRO A 95 15.09 13.73 21.41
CA PRO A 95 14.45 12.49 21.03
C PRO A 95 14.18 12.41 19.52
N ALA A 96 14.52 11.27 18.90
CA ALA A 96 14.37 11.05 17.46
C ALA A 96 15.10 12.09 16.57
N LEU A 97 16.08 12.81 17.12
CA LEU A 97 16.83 13.88 16.44
C LEU A 97 15.93 14.98 15.82
N ILE A 98 14.75 15.20 16.36
CA ILE A 98 13.77 16.16 15.80
C ILE A 98 14.35 17.58 15.78
N GLY A 99 14.33 18.21 14.58
CA GLY A 99 14.88 19.54 14.35
C GLY A 99 16.41 19.58 14.10
N ALA A 100 17.09 18.46 14.27
CA ALA A 100 18.50 18.37 13.93
C ALA A 100 18.73 18.48 12.40
N ASP A 101 19.85 19.01 11.98
CA ASP A 101 20.24 19.15 10.58
C ASP A 101 20.85 17.83 10.09
N LEU A 102 20.15 17.15 9.19
CA LEU A 102 20.61 15.89 8.61
C LEU A 102 21.95 16.00 7.90
N LYS A 103 22.29 17.19 7.36
CA LYS A 103 23.56 17.45 6.68
C LYS A 103 24.80 17.19 7.53
N LYS A 104 24.64 17.21 8.85
CA LYS A 104 25.74 16.92 9.79
C LYS A 104 26.06 15.43 9.93
N PHE A 105 25.12 14.56 9.55
CA PHE A 105 25.20 13.12 9.78
C PHE A 105 25.41 12.31 8.50
N ILE A 106 25.15 12.91 7.32
CA ILE A 106 25.26 12.22 6.04
C ILE A 106 26.21 12.96 5.10
N ASP A 107 26.83 12.22 4.19
CA ASP A 107 27.73 12.75 3.18
C ASP A 107 27.01 13.57 2.10
N PHE A 108 27.77 14.38 1.36
CA PHE A 108 27.24 15.25 0.32
C PHE A 108 26.52 14.50 -0.83
N PRO A 109 27.01 13.34 -1.33
CA PRO A 109 26.28 12.53 -2.30
C PRO A 109 24.88 12.11 -1.83
N THR A 110 24.76 11.68 -0.57
CA THR A 110 23.46 11.30 0.00
C THR A 110 22.53 12.51 0.17
N GLN A 111 23.06 13.68 0.58
CA GLN A 111 22.27 14.93 0.64
C GLN A 111 21.67 15.30 -0.72
N LYS A 112 22.41 15.10 -1.82
CA LYS A 112 21.92 15.36 -3.18
C LYS A 112 20.71 14.48 -3.55
N LEU A 113 20.62 13.25 -3.06
CA LEU A 113 19.47 12.39 -3.31
C LEU A 113 18.19 12.97 -2.70
N PHE A 114 18.25 13.45 -1.46
CA PHE A 114 17.12 14.14 -0.83
C PHE A 114 16.71 15.40 -1.59
N THR A 115 17.70 16.23 -1.94
CA THR A 115 17.47 17.47 -2.71
C THR A 115 16.89 17.18 -4.09
N PHE A 116 17.32 16.11 -4.75
CA PHE A 116 16.79 15.68 -6.04
C PHE A 116 15.29 15.32 -5.90
N VAL A 117 14.93 14.45 -4.95
CA VAL A 117 13.53 14.05 -4.71
C VAL A 117 12.66 15.25 -4.35
N LEU A 118 13.16 16.18 -3.52
CA LEU A 118 12.45 17.42 -3.18
C LEU A 118 12.13 18.28 -4.41
N ASN A 119 13.07 18.40 -5.34
CA ASN A 119 12.94 19.29 -6.49
C ASN A 119 12.20 18.66 -7.66
N SER A 120 12.47 17.38 -7.96
CA SER A 120 11.89 16.67 -9.10
C SER A 120 10.54 16.05 -8.80
N GLY A 121 10.29 15.66 -7.54
CA GLY A 121 9.13 14.85 -7.15
C GLY A 121 9.27 13.37 -7.52
N GLU A 122 10.38 12.97 -8.16
CA GLU A 122 10.62 11.59 -8.57
C GLU A 122 11.17 10.77 -7.41
N ASN A 123 10.54 9.62 -7.15
CA ASN A 123 10.99 8.70 -6.12
C ASN A 123 12.27 7.97 -6.56
N ILE A 124 13.17 7.76 -5.62
CA ILE A 124 14.35 6.91 -5.80
C ILE A 124 14.08 5.59 -5.09
N ILE A 125 14.24 4.47 -5.79
CA ILE A 125 13.97 3.15 -5.24
C ILE A 125 15.23 2.30 -5.31
N ASN A 126 15.57 1.65 -4.18
CA ASN A 126 16.67 0.67 -4.06
C ASN A 126 18.02 1.19 -4.56
N ARG A 127 18.42 2.36 -4.13
CA ARG A 127 19.73 2.92 -4.44
C ARG A 127 20.72 2.63 -3.31
N ASP A 128 21.88 2.12 -3.67
CA ASP A 128 22.93 1.86 -2.70
C ASP A 128 23.69 3.16 -2.36
N ILE A 129 23.92 3.35 -1.08
CA ILE A 129 24.68 4.45 -0.50
C ILE A 129 25.69 3.93 0.53
N HIS A 130 26.72 4.70 0.79
CA HIS A 130 27.72 4.41 1.81
C HIS A 130 27.51 5.33 3.00
N LEU A 131 27.27 4.76 4.16
CA LEU A 131 27.18 5.49 5.43
C LEU A 131 28.06 4.80 6.47
N ASN A 132 28.94 5.55 7.09
CA ASN A 132 29.85 5.06 8.14
C ASN A 132 30.64 3.78 7.78
N GLY A 133 31.05 3.66 6.49
CA GLY A 133 31.80 2.49 5.99
C GLY A 133 30.96 1.25 5.66
N GLU A 134 29.65 1.33 5.83
CA GLU A 134 28.70 0.28 5.51
C GLU A 134 27.86 0.65 4.28
N ILE A 135 27.36 -0.37 3.57
CA ILE A 135 26.49 -0.18 2.40
C ILE A 135 25.03 -0.40 2.82
N TYR A 136 24.21 0.59 2.53
CA TYR A 136 22.77 0.56 2.76
C TYR A 136 22.04 0.75 1.44
N THR A 137 21.00 -0.02 1.22
CA THR A 137 20.04 0.25 0.15
C THR A 137 18.99 1.22 0.66
N THR A 138 18.87 2.36 0.00
CA THR A 138 17.93 3.42 0.37
C THR A 138 16.83 3.59 -0.68
N SER A 139 15.64 3.90 -0.20
CA SER A 139 14.53 4.37 -1.02
C SER A 139 14.04 5.70 -0.47
N LEU A 140 13.95 6.71 -1.34
CA LEU A 140 13.48 8.05 -1.01
C LEU A 140 12.18 8.33 -1.76
N PHE A 141 11.24 8.95 -1.09
CA PHE A 141 9.94 9.28 -1.66
C PHE A 141 9.44 10.63 -1.15
N GLN A 142 8.77 11.35 -2.01
CA GLN A 142 8.15 12.62 -1.66
C GLN A 142 6.85 12.37 -0.89
N ILE A 143 6.76 12.93 0.33
CA ILE A 143 5.55 12.85 1.17
C ILE A 143 4.64 14.05 0.90
N LYS A 144 5.25 15.23 0.78
CA LYS A 144 4.54 16.47 0.45
C LYS A 144 5.34 17.23 -0.58
N ASP A 145 4.66 17.72 -1.64
CA ASP A 145 5.31 18.35 -2.78
C ASP A 145 6.27 19.45 -2.34
N LYS A 146 7.53 19.30 -2.73
CA LYS A 146 8.66 20.23 -2.46
C LYS A 146 8.86 20.64 -1.00
N GLU A 147 8.19 19.98 -0.06
CA GLU A 147 8.26 20.33 1.35
C GLU A 147 8.82 19.22 2.22
N ILE A 148 8.39 17.97 1.99
CA ILE A 148 8.71 16.84 2.88
C ILE A 148 9.11 15.61 2.06
N VAL A 149 10.25 15.01 2.44
CA VAL A 149 10.76 13.76 1.90
C VAL A 149 10.93 12.73 3.01
N GLY A 150 10.53 11.50 2.73
CA GLY A 150 10.83 10.32 3.55
C GLY A 150 11.92 9.49 2.91
N ALA A 151 12.73 8.84 3.75
CA ALA A 151 13.69 7.85 3.30
C ALA A 151 13.68 6.63 4.22
N VAL A 152 13.89 5.47 3.60
CA VAL A 152 14.06 4.18 4.28
C VAL A 152 15.41 3.61 3.91
N PHE A 153 16.21 3.21 4.91
CA PHE A 153 17.50 2.59 4.72
C PHE A 153 17.45 1.15 5.21
N ARG A 154 17.95 0.23 4.41
CA ARG A 154 18.04 -1.20 4.72
C ARG A 154 19.48 -1.64 4.67
N ASN A 155 19.93 -2.34 5.70
CA ASN A 155 21.23 -2.98 5.67
C ASN A 155 21.12 -4.36 5.01
N LEU A 156 21.66 -4.52 3.83
CA LEU A 156 21.67 -5.80 3.10
C LEU A 156 22.50 -6.91 3.79
N LYS A 157 23.38 -6.51 4.70
CA LYS A 157 24.22 -7.46 5.44
C LYS A 157 23.61 -7.94 6.75
N ALA A 158 22.47 -7.38 7.17
CA ALA A 158 21.79 -7.83 8.37
C ALA A 158 21.23 -9.26 8.14
N PRO A 159 21.69 -10.27 8.90
CA PRO A 159 21.31 -11.66 8.65
C PRO A 159 19.80 -11.94 8.75
N GLU A 160 19.09 -11.11 9.50
CA GLU A 160 17.64 -11.21 9.66
C GLU A 160 16.89 -10.77 8.39
N ILE A 161 17.33 -9.67 7.76
CA ILE A 161 16.70 -9.14 6.54
C ILE A 161 17.03 -10.05 5.33
N GLN A 162 18.24 -10.61 5.27
CA GLN A 162 18.59 -11.57 4.23
C GLN A 162 17.73 -12.83 4.32
N LYS A 163 17.45 -13.32 5.53
CA LYS A 163 16.64 -14.50 5.76
C LYS A 163 15.18 -14.27 5.36
N GLU A 164 14.60 -13.17 5.75
CA GLU A 164 13.21 -12.80 5.39
C GLU A 164 13.05 -12.59 3.87
N HIS A 165 13.94 -11.84 3.24
CA HIS A 165 13.92 -11.65 1.78
C HIS A 165 14.15 -12.93 0.99
N VAL A 166 15.03 -13.83 1.49
CA VAL A 166 15.23 -15.14 0.85
C VAL A 166 13.97 -15.99 0.99
N ILE A 167 13.37 -16.03 2.17
CA ILE A 167 12.13 -16.79 2.41
C ILE A 167 11.00 -16.24 1.52
N GLU A 168 10.80 -14.93 1.47
CA GLU A 168 9.77 -14.29 0.66
C GLU A 168 9.95 -14.59 -0.84
N ARG A 169 11.18 -14.44 -1.37
CA ARG A 169 11.48 -14.79 -2.76
C ARG A 169 11.33 -16.27 -3.06
N VAL A 170 11.76 -17.13 -2.14
CA VAL A 170 11.59 -18.59 -2.30
C VAL A 170 10.11 -18.95 -2.30
N THR A 171 9.31 -18.36 -1.43
CA THR A 171 7.86 -18.57 -1.38
C THR A 171 7.20 -18.10 -2.68
N GLU A 172 7.55 -16.91 -3.18
CA GLU A 172 7.03 -16.41 -4.47
C GLU A 172 7.37 -17.33 -5.65
N VAL A 173 8.59 -17.88 -5.67
CA VAL A 173 9.01 -18.84 -6.72
C VAL A 173 8.25 -20.16 -6.59
N ILE A 174 8.03 -20.65 -5.36
CA ILE A 174 7.26 -21.87 -5.10
C ILE A 174 5.80 -21.67 -5.57
N ASP A 175 5.17 -20.56 -5.23
CA ASP A 175 3.79 -20.27 -5.61
C ASP A 175 3.64 -20.18 -7.14
N LYS A 176 4.55 -19.49 -7.83
CA LYS A 176 4.58 -19.44 -9.30
C LYS A 176 4.79 -20.81 -9.94
N ASN A 177 5.65 -21.65 -9.35
CA ASN A 177 5.86 -23.00 -9.85
C ASN A 177 4.63 -23.88 -9.63
N LEU A 178 3.97 -23.78 -8.47
CA LEU A 178 2.72 -24.49 -8.19
C LEU A 178 1.61 -24.08 -9.18
N GLU A 179 1.44 -22.79 -9.42
CA GLU A 179 0.49 -22.29 -10.43
C GLU A 179 0.79 -22.83 -11.82
N MET A 180 2.07 -22.86 -12.21
CA MET A 180 2.50 -23.41 -13.50
C MET A 180 2.22 -24.92 -13.59
N VAL A 181 2.51 -25.69 -12.56
CA VAL A 181 2.23 -27.14 -12.50
C VAL A 181 0.73 -27.42 -12.55
N GLN A 182 -0.09 -26.64 -11.85
CA GLN A 182 -1.55 -26.75 -11.93
C GLN A 182 -2.07 -26.46 -13.34
N LYS A 183 -1.52 -25.43 -13.99
CA LYS A 183 -1.91 -25.07 -15.36
C LYS A 183 -1.50 -26.14 -16.38
N ILE A 184 -0.31 -26.72 -16.24
CA ILE A 184 0.13 -27.86 -17.05
C ILE A 184 -0.75 -29.09 -16.80
N GLY A 185 -1.08 -29.38 -15.54
CA GLY A 185 -1.97 -30.49 -15.19
C GLY A 185 -3.36 -30.34 -15.79
N PHE A 186 -3.91 -29.13 -15.78
CA PHE A 186 -5.20 -28.81 -16.42
C PHE A 186 -5.14 -29.01 -17.94
N LEU A 187 -4.12 -28.49 -18.62
CA LEU A 187 -3.93 -28.63 -20.07
C LEU A 187 -3.73 -30.10 -20.51
N LEU A 188 -2.99 -30.87 -19.71
CA LEU A 188 -2.81 -32.30 -19.97
C LEU A 188 -4.12 -33.07 -19.77
N GLY A 189 -4.92 -32.71 -18.75
CA GLY A 189 -6.24 -33.31 -18.52
C GLY A 189 -7.22 -32.99 -19.64
N GLU A 190 -7.23 -31.75 -20.13
CA GLU A 190 -8.06 -31.31 -21.26
C GLU A 190 -7.67 -32.02 -22.56
N GLY A 191 -6.37 -32.07 -22.87
CA GLY A 191 -5.86 -32.78 -24.03
C GLY A 191 -6.11 -34.30 -23.99
N ALA A 192 -6.07 -34.93 -22.82
CA ALA A 192 -6.43 -36.33 -22.65
C ALA A 192 -7.92 -36.58 -22.92
N ALA A 193 -8.80 -35.70 -22.43
CA ALA A 193 -10.22 -35.80 -22.68
C ALA A 193 -10.60 -35.59 -24.15
N GLU A 194 -9.98 -34.64 -24.83
CA GLU A 194 -10.13 -34.44 -26.29
C GLU A 194 -9.67 -35.65 -27.08
N THR A 195 -8.52 -36.24 -26.70
CA THR A 195 -7.99 -37.44 -27.33
C THR A 195 -8.93 -38.64 -27.14
N GLU A 196 -9.48 -38.82 -25.96
CA GLU A 196 -10.46 -39.87 -25.68
C GLU A 196 -11.75 -39.70 -26.51
N GLN A 197 -12.27 -38.45 -26.60
CA GLN A 197 -13.44 -38.18 -27.46
C GLN A 197 -13.17 -38.47 -28.93
N MET A 198 -11.95 -38.13 -29.45
CA MET A 198 -11.56 -38.37 -30.80
C MET A 198 -11.45 -39.88 -31.09
N LEU A 199 -10.84 -40.62 -30.16
CA LEU A 199 -10.75 -42.10 -30.30
C LEU A 199 -12.12 -42.75 -30.23
N ASN A 200 -13.02 -42.30 -29.38
CA ASN A 200 -14.38 -42.81 -29.29
C ASN A 200 -15.16 -42.54 -30.59
N SER A 201 -15.04 -41.34 -31.19
CA SER A 201 -15.67 -41.01 -32.46
C SER A 201 -15.18 -41.90 -33.62
N ILE A 202 -13.88 -42.18 -33.64
CA ILE A 202 -13.26 -43.11 -34.63
C ILE A 202 -13.81 -44.52 -34.43
N LEU A 203 -13.88 -45.01 -33.18
CA LEU A 203 -14.42 -46.34 -32.88
C LEU A 203 -15.90 -46.47 -33.28
N GLU A 204 -16.70 -45.41 -33.08
CA GLU A 204 -18.11 -45.40 -33.52
C GLU A 204 -18.25 -45.42 -35.04
N SER A 205 -17.41 -44.69 -35.79
CA SER A 205 -17.41 -44.74 -37.26
C SER A 205 -17.05 -46.11 -37.78
N TYR A 206 -16.05 -46.78 -37.23
CA TYR A 206 -15.67 -48.16 -37.59
C TYR A 206 -16.77 -49.20 -37.23
N LYS A 207 -17.55 -48.98 -36.19
CA LYS A 207 -18.68 -49.83 -35.86
C LYS A 207 -19.83 -49.65 -36.83
N LYS A 208 -20.11 -48.43 -37.31
CA LYS A 208 -21.13 -48.15 -38.34
C LYS A 208 -20.79 -48.79 -39.67
N ASP A 209 -19.55 -48.69 -40.12
CA ASP A 209 -19.11 -49.33 -41.39
C ASP A 209 -19.24 -50.85 -41.35
N LYS A 210 -19.09 -51.49 -40.19
CA LYS A 210 -19.31 -52.96 -40.06
C LYS A 210 -20.79 -53.37 -40.02
N THR A 211 -21.70 -52.46 -39.71
CA THR A 211 -23.15 -52.75 -39.73
C THR A 211 -23.75 -52.61 -41.13
N ASP A 212 -23.19 -51.73 -41.97
CA ASP A 212 -23.69 -51.51 -43.32
C ASP A 212 -23.17 -52.54 -44.34
N THR A 213 -22.16 -53.33 -44.02
CA THR A 213 -21.60 -54.40 -44.90
C THR A 213 -22.37 -55.75 -44.83
N LYS A 214 -23.53 -55.81 -44.15
CA LYS A 214 -24.38 -57.02 -44.11
C LYS A 214 -25.46 -57.06 -45.20
N ASN A 215 -25.45 -56.20 -46.21
CA ASN A 215 -26.34 -56.33 -47.35
C ASN A 215 -25.54 -56.62 -48.65
N PRO A 216 -25.50 -57.89 -49.16
CA PRO A 216 -24.61 -58.28 -50.29
C PRO A 216 -25.17 -57.85 -51.65
N LYS A 217 -26.07 -56.89 -51.77
CA LYS A 217 -26.73 -56.59 -53.06
C LYS A 217 -26.30 -55.28 -53.76
N ASP A 218 -25.48 -54.43 -53.13
CA ASP A 218 -25.03 -53.21 -53.78
C ASP A 218 -23.51 -53.07 -53.72
N ASN A 219 -22.87 -53.86 -54.64
CA ASN A 219 -21.44 -53.68 -54.95
C ASN A 219 -21.32 -52.92 -56.29
N PRO A 220 -20.99 -51.62 -56.32
CA PRO A 220 -20.88 -50.81 -57.53
C PRO A 220 -19.63 -51.08 -58.36
N PHE A 221 -18.78 -52.02 -57.96
CA PHE A 221 -17.56 -52.36 -58.66
C PHE A 221 -17.62 -53.77 -59.34
N ASN A 222 -18.64 -53.98 -60.14
CA ASN A 222 -18.62 -55.10 -61.08
C ASN A 222 -18.02 -54.63 -62.41
N ILE A 223 -16.71 -54.52 -62.46
CA ILE A 223 -15.97 -54.32 -63.73
C ILE A 223 -15.75 -55.67 -64.37
N ASN A 224 -16.60 -55.98 -65.30
CA ASN A 224 -16.37 -57.06 -66.28
C ASN A 224 -15.14 -56.69 -67.08
N LEU A 225 -14.00 -57.24 -66.73
CA LEU A 225 -12.83 -57.37 -67.58
C LEU A 225 -12.75 -58.81 -68.05
N LEU A 226 -13.44 -59.06 -69.14
CA LEU A 226 -13.08 -60.23 -70.03
C LEU A 226 -13.45 -59.91 -71.49
N ASN A 227 -12.40 -60.03 -72.30
CA ASN A 227 -12.37 -60.22 -73.80
C ASN A 227 -12.00 -58.95 -74.57
N LYS A 228 -10.82 -58.74 -74.95
CA LYS A 228 -10.02 -59.47 -75.96
C LYS A 228 -8.58 -59.03 -75.97
#